data_179679eb6e02009417618067b09601b4
#
_entry.id   179679eb6e02009417618067b09601b4
#
_cell.length_a   1.000
_cell.length_b   1.000
_cell.length_c   1.000
_cell.angle_alpha   90.00
_cell.angle_beta   90.00
_cell.angle_gamma   90.00
#
_symmetry.space_group_name_H-M   'P 1'
#
loop_
_entity.id
_entity.type
_entity.pdbx_description
1 polymer ?
#
loop_
_entity_poly.entity_id
_entity_poly.type
_entity_poly.pdbx_seq_one_letter_code
_entity_poly.pdbx_strand_id
1 'polypeptide(L)'
;MITRSRQVALALTALLTAGAACQARDHEPPKPPAPAPSAADTGAFTLVASGDVLPHDSIIERARFDAGGRGHDFRPMLAGARPVVAPADLALCHMETVYGANGDYSGYPLFKSPPEVAKALAATGYDGCSTASNHSVDDGADGIRRTLDALDRAGVRHAGTARTEAEADIATVLRAGRAQVAHLAYTLHTNGHPLPADQPWAVGLIDEARVVADARAARGAGADVVVVSLHWGTEWQDEPDGDQVALARSLTAARTGDRPDIDLILGTHAHVPQAYEKVNGTWVVYGMGDQIAGEMVNDQGVRDPRGNQSTIGRFTFAPPDRAGERWKVTKAEFVPQLFDVDAGRVVNLNRAIDEGADVRAVRDRIRDVVLSRGAAGDGLVMGK
;
A
#
# COMPACT_ATOMS: atom_id res chain seq x y z
N MET A 1 63.19 40.79 -6.75
CA MET A 1 63.93 40.96 -8.01
C MET A 1 62.94 40.85 -9.15
N ILE A 2 62.55 41.97 -9.68
CA ILE A 2 62.83 42.51 -11.00
C ILE A 2 62.01 41.80 -12.09
N THR A 3 60.91 42.42 -12.51
CA THR A 3 60.56 43.27 -13.68
C THR A 3 60.54 42.53 -15.01
N ARG A 4 59.63 42.69 -15.97
CA ARG A 4 59.02 43.87 -16.63
C ARG A 4 58.00 43.36 -17.69
N SER A 5 56.83 43.97 -17.72
CA SER A 5 56.12 44.59 -18.86
C SER A 5 56.68 44.42 -20.28
N ARG A 6 55.74 44.18 -21.22
CA ARG A 6 55.65 44.95 -22.49
C ARG A 6 54.25 44.79 -23.14
N GLN A 7 53.58 45.91 -23.24
CA GLN A 7 52.51 46.20 -24.18
C GLN A 7 53.07 46.40 -25.56
N VAL A 8 52.41 46.02 -26.64
CA VAL A 8 52.46 46.69 -27.95
C VAL A 8 51.02 46.71 -28.54
N ALA A 9 50.75 47.90 -29.09
CA ALA A 9 49.46 48.34 -29.57
C ALA A 9 49.24 48.19 -31.08
N LEU A 10 48.02 48.29 -31.50
CA LEU A 10 47.43 48.80 -32.74
C LEU A 10 47.91 48.33 -34.10
N ALA A 11 46.97 47.86 -34.95
CA ALA A 11 46.67 48.48 -36.25
C ALA A 11 45.27 48.14 -36.74
N LEU A 12 44.48 49.18 -36.96
CA LEU A 12 43.24 49.19 -37.72
C LEU A 12 43.51 48.90 -39.18
N THR A 13 42.64 48.06 -39.83
CA THR A 13 42.45 48.21 -41.28
C THR A 13 40.93 47.91 -41.55
N ALA A 14 40.25 48.94 -41.95
CA ALA A 14 38.89 48.89 -42.47
C ALA A 14 38.88 48.42 -43.93
N LEU A 15 38.07 47.45 -44.28
CA LEU A 15 37.66 47.16 -45.66
C LEU A 15 36.17 47.01 -45.70
N LEU A 16 35.49 47.96 -46.34
CA LEU A 16 34.14 47.92 -46.79
C LEU A 16 34.01 46.96 -47.98
N THR A 17 33.10 45.95 -47.89
CA THR A 17 32.50 45.38 -49.10
C THR A 17 30.99 45.22 -48.81
N ALA A 18 30.21 45.77 -49.73
CA ALA A 18 28.78 45.76 -49.78
C ALA A 18 28.24 44.39 -50.23
N GLY A 19 27.04 44.07 -49.74
CA GLY A 19 26.04 43.38 -50.52
C GLY A 19 25.79 41.89 -50.22
N ALA A 20 24.75 41.60 -49.53
CA ALA A 20 23.63 40.75 -49.92
C ALA A 20 22.73 40.52 -48.69
N ALA A 21 21.59 41.11 -48.69
CA ALA A 21 20.55 40.80 -47.70
C ALA A 21 19.95 39.42 -48.03
N CYS A 22 20.35 38.38 -47.29
CA CYS A 22 19.59 37.16 -47.13
C CYS A 22 18.75 37.31 -45.85
N GLN A 23 17.44 37.42 -46.02
CA GLN A 23 16.48 37.32 -44.94
C GLN A 23 16.56 35.92 -44.34
N ALA A 24 17.27 35.77 -43.23
CA ALA A 24 17.15 34.61 -42.35
C ALA A 24 15.75 34.70 -41.70
N ARG A 25 14.89 33.77 -42.06
CA ARG A 25 13.68 33.50 -41.28
C ARG A 25 14.15 32.97 -39.94
N ASP A 26 13.89 33.71 -38.88
CA ASP A 26 14.03 33.25 -37.51
C ASP A 26 13.13 32.02 -37.32
N HIS A 27 13.73 30.85 -37.31
CA HIS A 27 13.09 29.66 -36.80
C HIS A 27 13.20 29.73 -35.29
N GLU A 28 12.15 30.25 -34.64
CA GLU A 28 11.97 30.11 -33.21
C GLU A 28 11.96 28.59 -32.86
N PRO A 29 12.82 28.11 -31.98
CA PRO A 29 12.80 26.72 -31.60
C PRO A 29 11.41 26.36 -31.03
N PRO A 30 10.87 25.16 -31.29
CA PRO A 30 9.57 24.76 -30.79
C PRO A 30 9.57 24.88 -29.28
N LYS A 31 8.57 25.62 -28.75
CA LYS A 31 8.36 25.77 -27.32
C LYS A 31 8.31 24.40 -26.66
N PRO A 32 9.07 24.12 -25.60
CA PRO A 32 9.00 22.84 -24.91
C PRO A 32 7.55 22.56 -24.50
N PRO A 33 7.08 21.33 -24.58
CA PRO A 33 5.71 20.99 -24.17
C PRO A 33 5.52 21.44 -22.72
N ALA A 34 4.35 22.03 -22.44
CA ALA A 34 3.99 22.43 -21.09
C ALA A 34 4.13 21.21 -20.14
N PRO A 35 4.65 21.38 -18.93
CA PRO A 35 4.69 20.30 -17.96
C PRO A 35 3.27 19.75 -17.78
N ALA A 36 3.15 18.41 -17.69
CA ALA A 36 1.87 17.78 -17.40
C ALA A 36 1.31 18.36 -16.08
N PRO A 37 -0.01 18.62 -15.99
CA PRO A 37 -0.60 19.15 -14.77
C PRO A 37 -0.31 18.23 -13.60
N SER A 38 0.00 18.80 -12.43
CA SER A 38 0.18 18.04 -11.21
C SER A 38 -1.14 17.39 -10.77
N ALA A 39 -1.10 16.34 -9.96
CA ALA A 39 -2.32 15.71 -9.42
C ALA A 39 -3.21 16.74 -8.68
N ALA A 40 -2.61 17.73 -8.03
CA ALA A 40 -3.33 18.84 -7.39
C ALA A 40 -4.14 19.68 -8.38
N ASP A 41 -3.62 19.90 -9.60
CA ASP A 41 -4.30 20.67 -10.64
C ASP A 41 -5.49 19.90 -11.27
N THR A 42 -5.41 18.57 -11.29
CA THR A 42 -6.46 17.70 -11.85
C THR A 42 -7.51 17.30 -10.82
N GLY A 43 -7.26 17.53 -9.53
CA GLY A 43 -8.07 17.03 -8.42
C GLY A 43 -7.99 15.50 -8.24
N ALA A 44 -7.08 14.83 -8.95
CA ALA A 44 -6.79 13.41 -8.78
C ALA A 44 -6.04 13.17 -7.47
N PHE A 45 -6.09 11.94 -6.97
CA PHE A 45 -5.27 11.52 -5.83
C PHE A 45 -4.65 10.14 -6.07
N THR A 46 -3.54 9.88 -5.39
CA THR A 46 -2.84 8.60 -5.41
C THR A 46 -3.08 7.86 -4.09
N LEU A 47 -3.60 6.64 -4.18
CA LEU A 47 -3.71 5.70 -3.08
C LEU A 47 -2.62 4.64 -3.22
N VAL A 48 -1.91 4.35 -2.14
CA VAL A 48 -1.02 3.17 -2.03
C VAL A 48 -1.53 2.23 -0.95
N ALA A 49 -1.29 0.93 -1.14
CA ALA A 49 -1.60 -0.08 -0.15
C ALA A 49 -0.51 -1.15 -0.11
N SER A 50 -0.19 -1.64 1.07
CA SER A 50 0.78 -2.71 1.30
C SER A 50 0.17 -3.90 2.04
N GLY A 51 0.84 -5.04 1.94
CA GLY A 51 0.41 -6.29 2.56
C GLY A 51 0.69 -6.38 4.05
N ASP A 52 0.84 -7.60 4.51
CA ASP A 52 0.76 -8.00 5.90
C ASP A 52 1.95 -7.49 6.73
N VAL A 53 1.65 -6.84 7.84
CA VAL A 53 2.61 -6.48 8.88
C VAL A 53 2.47 -7.51 9.99
N LEU A 54 3.38 -8.51 9.99
CA LEU A 54 3.32 -9.72 10.80
C LEU A 54 4.63 -9.91 11.57
N PRO A 55 4.88 -9.15 12.66
CA PRO A 55 6.11 -9.24 13.42
C PRO A 55 6.26 -10.57 14.18
N HIS A 56 7.05 -11.49 13.65
CA HIS A 56 7.52 -12.71 14.36
C HIS A 56 8.52 -12.35 15.47
N ASP A 57 8.89 -13.33 16.32
CA ASP A 57 9.85 -13.13 17.41
C ASP A 57 11.17 -12.53 16.94
N SER A 58 11.72 -13.03 15.82
CA SER A 58 12.95 -12.49 15.23
C SER A 58 12.83 -11.02 14.81
N ILE A 59 11.65 -10.59 14.39
CA ILE A 59 11.35 -9.20 14.03
C ILE A 59 11.24 -8.32 15.26
N ILE A 60 10.63 -8.84 16.32
CA ILE A 60 10.54 -8.16 17.62
C ILE A 60 11.96 -7.98 18.22
N GLU A 61 12.78 -9.03 18.16
CA GLU A 61 14.19 -8.96 18.59
C GLU A 61 15.00 -7.98 17.75
N ARG A 62 14.79 -7.98 16.43
CA ARG A 62 15.44 -7.02 15.53
C ARG A 62 15.02 -5.58 15.84
N ALA A 63 13.76 -5.30 16.14
CA ALA A 63 13.30 -3.98 16.53
C ALA A 63 13.93 -3.55 17.86
N ARG A 64 14.13 -4.47 18.80
CA ARG A 64 14.85 -4.21 20.05
C ARG A 64 16.33 -3.87 19.81
N PHE A 65 16.97 -4.59 18.89
CA PHE A 65 18.36 -4.31 18.48
C PHE A 65 18.44 -2.91 17.85
N ASP A 66 17.56 -2.57 16.92
CA ASP A 66 17.51 -1.27 16.25
C ASP A 66 17.24 -0.11 17.22
N ALA A 67 16.55 -0.38 18.34
CA ALA A 67 16.34 0.58 19.44
C ALA A 67 17.53 0.70 20.42
N GLY A 68 18.65 0.03 20.17
CA GLY A 68 19.81 -0.01 21.08
C GLY A 68 19.52 -0.73 22.41
N GLY A 69 18.61 -1.71 22.38
CA GLY A 69 18.24 -2.58 23.52
C GLY A 69 17.24 -1.97 24.52
N ARG A 70 16.70 -0.80 24.25
CA ARG A 70 15.67 -0.12 25.09
C ARG A 70 14.40 0.15 24.29
N GLY A 71 13.34 -0.64 24.53
CA GLY A 71 12.12 -0.61 23.73
C GLY A 71 12.32 -1.22 22.35
N HIS A 72 11.52 -0.81 21.37
CA HIS A 72 11.52 -1.36 20.03
C HIS A 72 11.47 -0.23 18.99
N ASP A 73 12.23 -0.36 17.89
CA ASP A 73 12.19 0.58 16.77
C ASP A 73 12.00 -0.18 15.45
N PHE A 74 10.78 -0.09 14.90
CA PHE A 74 10.44 -0.70 13.61
C PHE A 74 10.64 0.24 12.41
N ARG A 75 10.99 1.52 12.63
CA ARG A 75 11.18 2.51 11.55
C ARG A 75 12.26 2.11 10.55
N PRO A 76 13.42 1.58 10.97
CA PRO A 76 14.43 1.14 10.02
C PRO A 76 13.96 0.01 9.11
N MET A 77 13.05 -0.86 9.58
CA MET A 77 12.52 -1.98 8.78
C MET A 77 11.74 -1.48 7.57
N LEU A 78 10.97 -0.41 7.73
CA LEU A 78 10.10 0.17 6.70
C LEU A 78 10.79 1.23 5.82
N ALA A 79 12.07 1.50 6.04
CA ALA A 79 12.80 2.55 5.32
C ALA A 79 12.76 2.37 3.79
N GLY A 80 12.79 1.11 3.30
CA GLY A 80 12.69 0.80 1.87
C GLY A 80 11.31 1.01 1.25
N ALA A 81 10.24 0.94 2.05
CA ALA A 81 8.87 1.21 1.61
C ALA A 81 8.56 2.72 1.57
N ARG A 82 9.19 3.50 2.46
CA ARG A 82 8.89 4.92 2.66
C ARG A 82 8.92 5.77 1.37
N PRO A 83 9.87 5.60 0.42
CA PRO A 83 9.88 6.39 -0.83
C PRO A 83 8.65 6.18 -1.73
N VAL A 84 7.93 5.06 -1.56
CA VAL A 84 6.69 4.77 -2.29
C VAL A 84 5.47 5.22 -1.50
N VAL A 85 5.50 5.03 -0.16
CA VAL A 85 4.37 5.28 0.74
C VAL A 85 4.22 6.77 1.05
N ALA A 86 5.29 7.44 1.50
CA ALA A 86 5.21 8.82 2.00
C ALA A 86 4.77 9.88 0.97
N PRO A 87 4.99 9.74 -0.35
CA PRO A 87 4.51 10.70 -1.34
C PRO A 87 3.04 10.52 -1.74
N ALA A 88 2.38 9.44 -1.32
CA ALA A 88 0.98 9.19 -1.67
C ALA A 88 0.04 10.16 -0.95
N ASP A 89 -1.09 10.49 -1.59
CA ASP A 89 -2.15 11.30 -0.97
C ASP A 89 -2.94 10.51 0.08
N LEU A 90 -2.91 9.18 -0.02
CA LEU A 90 -3.50 8.24 0.94
C LEU A 90 -2.71 6.93 0.93
N ALA A 91 -2.27 6.48 2.10
CA ALA A 91 -1.53 5.25 2.27
C ALA A 91 -2.21 4.31 3.27
N LEU A 92 -2.49 3.07 2.84
CA LEU A 92 -3.13 2.04 3.64
C LEU A 92 -2.15 0.89 3.91
N CYS A 93 -2.16 0.36 5.14
CA CYS A 93 -1.45 -0.87 5.54
C CYS A 93 -2.44 -1.95 5.98
N HIS A 94 -1.94 -3.16 6.10
CA HIS A 94 -2.63 -4.22 6.83
C HIS A 94 -1.83 -4.55 8.10
N MET A 95 -2.43 -4.25 9.28
CA MET A 95 -1.86 -4.64 10.57
C MET A 95 -2.50 -5.97 10.99
N GLU A 96 -1.81 -7.05 10.72
CA GLU A 96 -2.36 -8.39 10.87
C GLU A 96 -2.46 -8.82 12.35
N THR A 97 -1.51 -8.35 13.18
CA THR A 97 -1.41 -8.78 14.58
C THR A 97 -2.01 -7.78 15.55
N VAL A 98 -2.43 -8.25 16.70
CA VAL A 98 -2.77 -7.39 17.83
C VAL A 98 -1.52 -6.92 18.58
N TYR A 99 -1.66 -5.88 19.39
CA TYR A 99 -0.55 -5.37 20.23
C TYR A 99 -0.63 -5.90 21.65
N GLY A 100 0.51 -6.39 22.12
CA GLY A 100 0.72 -6.79 23.51
C GLY A 100 0.87 -5.62 24.47
N ALA A 101 1.14 -5.92 25.74
CA ALA A 101 1.32 -4.93 26.80
C ALA A 101 2.51 -5.31 27.70
N ASN A 102 3.15 -4.31 28.27
CA ASN A 102 4.12 -4.48 29.39
C ASN A 102 5.27 -5.46 29.11
N GLY A 103 5.67 -5.59 27.84
CA GLY A 103 6.74 -6.53 27.45
C GLY A 103 6.25 -7.95 27.17
N ASP A 104 4.96 -8.24 27.28
CA ASP A 104 4.35 -9.48 26.85
C ASP A 104 4.11 -9.44 25.33
N TYR A 105 5.15 -9.78 24.57
CA TYR A 105 5.17 -9.81 23.11
C TYR A 105 5.53 -11.20 22.62
N SER A 106 4.92 -11.62 21.53
CA SER A 106 5.14 -12.95 20.92
C SER A 106 4.91 -12.92 19.41
N GLY A 107 5.60 -13.81 18.70
CA GLY A 107 5.30 -14.21 17.34
C GLY A 107 4.34 -15.38 17.26
N TYR A 108 4.49 -16.20 16.20
CA TYR A 108 3.66 -17.39 15.95
C TYR A 108 3.63 -18.34 17.16
N PRO A 109 2.50 -19.00 17.50
CA PRO A 109 1.22 -18.98 16.80
C PRO A 109 0.22 -17.89 17.28
N LEU A 110 0.45 -17.24 18.41
CA LEU A 110 -0.39 -16.18 18.96
C LEU A 110 0.41 -14.89 18.99
N PHE A 111 0.12 -14.03 18.03
CA PHE A 111 0.88 -12.80 17.85
C PHE A 111 0.47 -11.70 18.79
N LYS A 112 1.42 -11.13 19.49
CA LYS A 112 1.28 -9.92 20.31
C LYS A 112 2.44 -8.99 20.02
N SER A 113 2.28 -8.11 19.07
CA SER A 113 3.34 -7.19 18.63
C SER A 113 3.56 -6.03 19.60
N PRO A 114 4.77 -5.48 19.67
CA PRO A 114 5.01 -4.21 20.39
C PRO A 114 4.23 -3.04 19.78
N PRO A 115 3.60 -2.16 20.58
CA PRO A 115 2.79 -1.04 20.06
C PRO A 115 3.62 0.02 19.31
N GLU A 116 4.94 -0.04 19.38
CA GLU A 116 5.86 0.80 18.60
C GLU A 116 5.73 0.57 17.09
N VAL A 117 5.16 -0.55 16.64
CA VAL A 117 4.80 -0.78 15.24
C VAL A 117 3.92 0.35 14.71
N ALA A 118 2.90 0.79 15.47
CA ALA A 118 2.03 1.90 15.08
C ALA A 118 2.80 3.19 14.78
N LYS A 119 3.81 3.51 15.61
CA LYS A 119 4.66 4.69 15.40
C LYS A 119 5.52 4.57 14.13
N ALA A 120 5.97 3.36 13.82
CA ALA A 120 6.76 3.11 12.60
C ALA A 120 5.90 3.22 11.35
N LEU A 121 4.67 2.72 11.38
CA LEU A 121 3.69 2.88 10.30
C LEU A 121 3.40 4.36 10.03
N ALA A 122 3.07 5.12 11.07
CA ALA A 122 2.88 6.58 10.96
C ALA A 122 4.12 7.30 10.40
N ALA A 123 5.33 6.96 10.88
CA ALA A 123 6.58 7.57 10.42
C ALA A 123 6.93 7.20 8.97
N THR A 124 6.42 6.08 8.47
CA THR A 124 6.55 5.66 7.07
C THR A 124 5.63 6.44 6.16
N GLY A 125 4.50 6.94 6.69
CA GLY A 125 3.52 7.75 5.99
C GLY A 125 2.17 7.04 5.77
N TYR A 126 1.89 5.97 6.52
CA TYR A 126 0.57 5.34 6.48
C TYR A 126 -0.47 6.16 7.23
N ASP A 127 -1.61 6.38 6.57
CA ASP A 127 -2.75 7.14 7.10
C ASP A 127 -3.77 6.24 7.81
N GLY A 128 -3.85 4.97 7.38
CA GLY A 128 -4.77 3.99 7.96
C GLY A 128 -4.32 2.55 7.71
N CYS A 129 -4.80 1.63 8.57
CA CYS A 129 -4.59 0.20 8.40
C CYS A 129 -5.91 -0.57 8.49
N SER A 130 -6.03 -1.66 7.71
CA SER A 130 -6.97 -2.73 8.04
C SER A 130 -6.43 -3.52 9.23
N THR A 131 -7.33 -3.95 10.12
CA THR A 131 -7.01 -4.68 11.35
C THR A 131 -7.83 -5.96 11.52
N ALA A 132 -8.74 -6.26 10.59
CA ALA A 132 -9.46 -7.54 10.54
C ALA A 132 -8.57 -8.60 9.88
N SER A 133 -8.14 -9.57 10.67
CA SER A 133 -7.30 -10.70 10.27
C SER A 133 -7.65 -11.96 11.07
N ASN A 134 -7.08 -13.09 10.69
CA ASN A 134 -7.15 -14.32 11.46
C ASN A 134 -6.51 -14.21 12.86
N HIS A 135 -5.60 -13.21 13.06
CA HIS A 135 -4.91 -12.91 14.32
C HIS A 135 -5.54 -11.76 15.13
N SER A 136 -6.71 -11.27 14.72
CA SER A 136 -7.38 -10.15 15.40
C SER A 136 -7.75 -10.42 16.86
N VAL A 137 -7.91 -11.67 17.25
CA VAL A 137 -8.35 -12.09 18.61
C VAL A 137 -7.28 -12.86 19.40
N ASP A 138 -6.04 -12.85 18.97
CA ASP A 138 -4.91 -13.57 19.61
C ASP A 138 -4.70 -13.16 21.08
N ASP A 139 -5.11 -11.97 21.46
CA ASP A 139 -5.12 -11.50 22.85
C ASP A 139 -6.50 -10.91 23.26
N GLY A 140 -7.57 -11.50 22.67
CA GLY A 140 -8.96 -11.18 22.96
C GLY A 140 -9.33 -9.71 22.75
N ALA A 141 -10.41 -9.26 23.43
CA ALA A 141 -10.89 -7.89 23.34
C ALA A 141 -9.85 -6.84 23.81
N ASP A 142 -9.01 -7.21 24.76
CA ASP A 142 -7.95 -6.33 25.26
C ASP A 142 -6.85 -6.12 24.21
N GLY A 143 -6.51 -7.15 23.43
CA GLY A 143 -5.60 -7.05 22.29
C GLY A 143 -6.13 -6.08 21.23
N ILE A 144 -7.39 -6.24 20.84
CA ILE A 144 -8.08 -5.33 19.92
C ILE A 144 -8.00 -3.90 20.44
N ARG A 145 -8.44 -3.67 21.68
CA ARG A 145 -8.47 -2.33 22.29
C ARG A 145 -7.09 -1.68 22.29
N ARG A 146 -6.05 -2.40 22.72
CA ARG A 146 -4.68 -1.87 22.74
C ARG A 146 -4.16 -1.52 21.36
N THR A 147 -4.46 -2.35 20.35
CA THR A 147 -4.07 -2.12 18.97
C THR A 147 -4.68 -0.83 18.45
N LEU A 148 -6.00 -0.67 18.57
CA LEU A 148 -6.71 0.50 18.07
C LEU A 148 -6.28 1.77 18.84
N ASP A 149 -6.12 1.69 20.16
CA ASP A 149 -5.62 2.82 20.98
C ASP A 149 -4.19 3.23 20.60
N ALA A 150 -3.33 2.29 20.19
CA ALA A 150 -1.97 2.62 19.78
C ALA A 150 -1.93 3.22 18.37
N LEU A 151 -2.76 2.74 17.45
CA LEU A 151 -2.93 3.31 16.11
C LEU A 151 -3.48 4.75 16.24
N ASP A 152 -4.54 4.96 17.01
CA ASP A 152 -5.11 6.29 17.28
C ASP A 152 -4.06 7.26 17.84
N ARG A 153 -3.26 6.83 18.84
CA ARG A 153 -2.18 7.66 19.40
C ARG A 153 -1.09 7.99 18.40
N ALA A 154 -0.87 7.12 17.42
CA ALA A 154 0.08 7.35 16.34
C ALA A 154 -0.50 8.20 15.20
N GLY A 155 -1.82 8.47 15.21
CA GLY A 155 -2.51 9.19 14.16
C GLY A 155 -2.84 8.33 12.93
N VAL A 156 -2.78 6.99 13.06
CA VAL A 156 -3.14 6.03 12.00
C VAL A 156 -4.59 5.59 12.21
N ARG A 157 -5.43 5.82 11.22
CA ARG A 157 -6.83 5.35 11.25
C ARG A 157 -6.88 3.83 11.09
N HIS A 158 -7.99 3.22 11.47
CA HIS A 158 -8.12 1.77 11.41
C HIS A 158 -9.52 1.36 10.93
N ALA A 159 -9.64 0.18 10.33
CA ALA A 159 -10.88 -0.42 9.88
C ALA A 159 -10.84 -1.94 10.08
N GLY A 160 -11.96 -2.55 10.45
CA GLY A 160 -12.13 -3.99 10.50
C GLY A 160 -12.24 -4.60 11.89
N THR A 161 -11.66 -3.97 12.92
CA THR A 161 -11.92 -4.33 14.33
C THR A 161 -12.48 -3.11 15.07
N ALA A 162 -13.21 -3.33 16.17
CA ALA A 162 -13.87 -2.28 16.92
C ALA A 162 -13.86 -2.56 18.42
N ARG A 163 -13.83 -1.48 19.21
CA ARG A 163 -13.89 -1.51 20.69
C ARG A 163 -15.32 -1.49 21.21
N THR A 164 -16.25 -1.03 20.38
CA THR A 164 -17.68 -0.91 20.70
C THR A 164 -18.53 -1.18 19.46
N GLU A 165 -19.80 -1.57 19.66
CA GLU A 165 -20.75 -1.73 18.58
C GLU A 165 -20.90 -0.47 17.73
N ALA A 166 -21.04 0.68 18.39
CA ALA A 166 -21.14 1.97 17.72
C ALA A 166 -19.92 2.32 16.85
N GLU A 167 -18.72 1.87 17.25
CA GLU A 167 -17.50 2.04 16.43
C GLU A 167 -17.53 1.11 15.21
N ALA A 168 -18.05 -0.12 15.36
CA ALA A 168 -18.17 -1.08 14.27
C ALA A 168 -19.17 -0.65 13.18
N ASP A 169 -20.19 0.12 13.55
CA ASP A 169 -21.23 0.60 12.64
C ASP A 169 -20.80 1.83 11.81
N ILE A 170 -19.63 2.39 12.11
CA ILE A 170 -19.15 3.59 11.43
C ILE A 170 -17.99 3.25 10.49
N ALA A 171 -18.20 3.46 9.19
CA ALA A 171 -17.13 3.33 8.21
C ALA A 171 -15.97 4.30 8.51
N THR A 172 -14.74 3.80 8.46
CA THR A 172 -13.55 4.66 8.58
C THR A 172 -13.40 5.50 7.33
N VAL A 173 -13.53 6.82 7.47
CA VAL A 173 -13.37 7.78 6.37
C VAL A 173 -12.04 8.49 6.48
N LEU A 174 -11.27 8.44 5.39
CA LEU A 174 -9.99 9.14 5.22
C LEU A 174 -10.13 10.19 4.12
N ARG A 175 -9.27 11.20 4.17
CA ARG A 175 -9.28 12.28 3.20
C ARG A 175 -8.08 12.16 2.27
N ALA A 176 -8.34 12.12 0.95
CA ALA A 176 -7.32 12.14 -0.09
C ALA A 176 -7.56 13.34 -1.02
N GLY A 177 -6.81 14.42 -0.82
CA GLY A 177 -7.11 15.71 -1.47
C GLY A 177 -8.54 16.18 -1.16
N ARG A 178 -9.40 16.24 -2.17
CA ARG A 178 -10.82 16.60 -2.01
C ARG A 178 -11.75 15.40 -1.81
N ALA A 179 -11.24 14.16 -2.04
CA ALA A 179 -12.04 12.95 -1.95
C ALA A 179 -12.23 12.48 -0.52
N GLN A 180 -13.42 11.97 -0.21
CA GLN A 180 -13.73 11.20 0.98
C GLN A 180 -13.61 9.71 0.63
N VAL A 181 -12.65 9.00 1.20
CA VAL A 181 -12.39 7.59 0.96
C VAL A 181 -12.85 6.78 2.16
N ALA A 182 -13.89 5.99 1.99
CA ALA A 182 -14.29 5.01 3.01
C ALA A 182 -13.41 3.77 2.90
N HIS A 183 -12.83 3.35 4.02
CA HIS A 183 -12.08 2.11 4.17
C HIS A 183 -12.86 1.14 5.03
N LEU A 184 -13.24 0.01 4.45
CA LEU A 184 -13.91 -1.12 5.09
C LEU A 184 -12.94 -2.31 5.12
N ALA A 185 -12.98 -3.13 6.16
CA ALA A 185 -12.08 -4.29 6.24
C ALA A 185 -12.73 -5.48 6.93
N TYR A 186 -12.46 -6.68 6.41
CA TYR A 186 -13.05 -7.93 6.87
C TYR A 186 -12.06 -9.08 6.77
N THR A 187 -12.23 -10.10 7.62
CA THR A 187 -11.44 -11.34 7.59
C THR A 187 -12.34 -12.56 7.39
N LEU A 188 -11.79 -13.58 6.74
CA LEU A 188 -12.50 -14.84 6.50
C LEU A 188 -12.78 -15.59 7.80
N HIS A 189 -11.86 -15.61 8.75
CA HIS A 189 -11.95 -16.31 10.02
C HIS A 189 -11.01 -15.70 11.08
N THR A 190 -11.03 -16.29 12.28
CA THR A 190 -10.19 -15.92 13.42
C THR A 190 -9.41 -17.12 13.96
N ASN A 191 -8.87 -17.97 13.08
CA ASN A 191 -8.12 -19.21 13.43
C ASN A 191 -8.88 -20.15 14.36
N GLY A 192 -10.24 -20.14 14.27
CA GLY A 192 -11.09 -20.94 15.15
C GLY A 192 -11.22 -20.37 16.58
N HIS A 193 -10.60 -19.25 16.88
CA HIS A 193 -10.82 -18.56 18.14
C HIS A 193 -12.18 -17.87 18.12
N PRO A 194 -12.99 -18.00 19.21
CA PRO A 194 -14.27 -17.33 19.28
C PRO A 194 -14.07 -15.81 19.39
N LEU A 195 -15.00 -15.04 18.84
CA LEU A 195 -15.06 -13.61 19.10
C LEU A 195 -15.27 -13.37 20.61
N PRO A 196 -14.81 -12.20 21.13
CA PRO A 196 -15.02 -11.86 22.52
C PRO A 196 -16.51 -11.97 22.92
N ALA A 197 -16.78 -12.50 24.13
CA ALA A 197 -18.13 -12.71 24.60
C ALA A 197 -18.95 -11.41 24.53
N ASP A 198 -20.19 -11.53 24.03
CA ASP A 198 -21.11 -10.40 23.86
C ASP A 198 -20.61 -9.25 22.96
N GLN A 199 -19.57 -9.51 22.13
CA GLN A 199 -19.01 -8.53 21.21
C GLN A 199 -18.90 -9.07 19.77
N PRO A 200 -20.01 -9.47 19.12
CA PRO A 200 -19.99 -10.02 17.77
C PRO A 200 -19.52 -9.01 16.72
N TRP A 201 -19.49 -7.73 17.08
CA TRP A 201 -19.00 -6.62 16.26
C TRP A 201 -17.48 -6.42 16.32
N ALA A 202 -16.77 -7.07 17.28
CA ALA A 202 -15.36 -6.79 17.58
C ALA A 202 -14.43 -7.01 16.38
N VAL A 203 -14.80 -7.93 15.47
CA VAL A 203 -14.09 -8.20 14.21
C VAL A 203 -15.06 -8.26 13.06
N GLY A 204 -14.78 -7.55 11.99
CA GLY A 204 -15.52 -7.65 10.73
C GLY A 204 -15.23 -8.99 10.05
N LEU A 205 -16.19 -9.92 10.13
CA LEU A 205 -16.12 -11.17 9.38
C LEU A 205 -16.68 -10.97 7.97
N ILE A 206 -16.12 -11.69 6.99
CA ILE A 206 -16.60 -11.64 5.61
C ILE A 206 -18.00 -12.25 5.53
N ASP A 207 -18.96 -11.41 5.23
CA ASP A 207 -20.31 -11.73 4.78
C ASP A 207 -20.62 -10.83 3.59
N GLU A 208 -20.87 -11.43 2.44
CA GLU A 208 -21.05 -10.68 1.18
C GLU A 208 -22.15 -9.63 1.27
N ALA A 209 -23.30 -9.99 1.88
CA ALA A 209 -24.44 -9.07 2.00
C ALA A 209 -24.08 -7.89 2.91
N ARG A 210 -23.37 -8.14 4.01
CA ARG A 210 -22.88 -7.11 4.92
C ARG A 210 -21.88 -6.19 4.24
N VAL A 211 -20.86 -6.73 3.55
CA VAL A 211 -19.86 -5.92 2.83
C VAL A 211 -20.53 -4.95 1.85
N VAL A 212 -21.54 -5.44 1.09
CA VAL A 212 -22.29 -4.61 0.14
C VAL A 212 -23.15 -3.57 0.87
N ALA A 213 -23.80 -3.95 1.97
CA ALA A 213 -24.61 -3.03 2.77
C ALA A 213 -23.77 -1.91 3.38
N ASP A 214 -22.60 -2.25 3.95
CA ASP A 214 -21.69 -1.28 4.55
C ASP A 214 -21.08 -0.35 3.48
N ALA A 215 -20.77 -0.86 2.29
CA ALA A 215 -20.32 -0.05 1.15
C ALA A 215 -21.40 0.96 0.71
N ARG A 216 -22.66 0.54 0.65
CA ARG A 216 -23.81 1.41 0.36
C ARG A 216 -24.04 2.45 1.44
N ALA A 217 -23.91 2.06 2.70
CA ALA A 217 -24.03 2.97 3.84
C ALA A 217 -22.93 4.05 3.80
N ALA A 218 -21.68 3.65 3.53
CA ALA A 218 -20.57 4.58 3.36
C ALA A 218 -20.81 5.57 2.20
N ARG A 219 -21.37 5.08 1.07
CA ARG A 219 -21.79 5.95 -0.04
C ARG A 219 -22.89 6.92 0.38
N GLY A 220 -23.90 6.43 1.08
CA GLY A 220 -24.99 7.27 1.60
C GLY A 220 -24.53 8.33 2.58
N ALA A 221 -23.45 8.05 3.32
CA ALA A 221 -22.77 8.99 4.22
C ALA A 221 -21.82 9.98 3.50
N GLY A 222 -21.68 9.89 2.17
CA GLY A 222 -20.94 10.87 1.37
C GLY A 222 -19.54 10.40 0.91
N ALA A 223 -19.22 9.11 1.00
CA ALA A 223 -17.95 8.60 0.47
C ALA A 223 -17.89 8.73 -1.06
N ASP A 224 -16.82 9.33 -1.54
CA ASP A 224 -16.50 9.46 -2.97
C ASP A 224 -15.91 8.16 -3.53
N VAL A 225 -15.11 7.46 -2.74
CA VAL A 225 -14.45 6.20 -3.07
C VAL A 225 -14.66 5.23 -1.91
N VAL A 226 -14.94 3.96 -2.21
CA VAL A 226 -15.04 2.88 -1.23
C VAL A 226 -13.96 1.85 -1.53
N VAL A 227 -13.07 1.64 -0.56
CA VAL A 227 -12.00 0.63 -0.57
C VAL A 227 -12.35 -0.45 0.43
N VAL A 228 -12.30 -1.70 0.00
CA VAL A 228 -12.55 -2.87 0.83
C VAL A 228 -11.28 -3.68 0.96
N SER A 229 -10.77 -3.85 2.17
CA SER A 229 -9.68 -4.77 2.48
C SER A 229 -10.26 -6.12 2.91
N LEU A 230 -9.79 -7.20 2.30
CA LEU A 230 -10.21 -8.58 2.58
C LEU A 230 -8.99 -9.40 2.98
N HIS A 231 -9.02 -9.92 4.21
CA HIS A 231 -8.04 -10.88 4.69
C HIS A 231 -8.60 -12.29 4.42
N TRP A 232 -8.20 -12.90 3.31
CA TRP A 232 -8.90 -14.00 2.67
C TRP A 232 -8.00 -14.92 1.84
N GLY A 233 -8.57 -16.03 1.38
CA GLY A 233 -7.88 -16.96 0.49
C GLY A 233 -7.17 -18.07 1.25
N THR A 234 -6.32 -18.78 0.54
CA THR A 234 -5.54 -19.89 1.07
C THR A 234 -4.06 -19.48 1.17
N GLU A 235 -3.47 -19.66 2.36
CA GLU A 235 -2.05 -19.38 2.58
C GLU A 235 -1.16 -20.15 1.59
N TRP A 236 -0.05 -19.53 1.17
CA TRP A 236 0.98 -20.11 0.31
C TRP A 236 0.59 -20.39 -1.14
N GLN A 237 -0.63 -20.02 -1.55
CA GLN A 237 -1.09 -20.17 -2.94
C GLN A 237 -0.81 -18.88 -3.73
N ASP A 238 -0.03 -19.00 -4.81
CA ASP A 238 0.24 -17.88 -5.74
C ASP A 238 -1.02 -17.52 -6.58
N GLU A 239 -1.84 -18.52 -6.91
CA GLU A 239 -3.12 -18.31 -7.60
C GLU A 239 -4.22 -18.06 -6.57
N PRO A 240 -5.09 -17.07 -6.78
CA PRO A 240 -6.27 -16.89 -5.94
C PRO A 240 -7.18 -18.12 -6.02
N ASP A 241 -7.70 -18.56 -4.89
CA ASP A 241 -8.60 -19.70 -4.85
C ASP A 241 -10.00 -19.39 -5.44
N GLY A 242 -10.84 -20.44 -5.56
CA GLY A 242 -12.17 -20.32 -6.18
C GLY A 242 -13.09 -19.37 -5.43
N ASP A 243 -12.99 -19.33 -4.09
CA ASP A 243 -13.83 -18.51 -3.22
C ASP A 243 -13.42 -17.03 -3.30
N GLN A 244 -12.11 -16.74 -3.36
CA GLN A 244 -11.62 -15.39 -3.63
C GLN A 244 -12.15 -14.87 -4.96
N VAL A 245 -12.06 -15.67 -6.03
CA VAL A 245 -12.50 -15.26 -7.38
C VAL A 245 -14.03 -15.08 -7.43
N ALA A 246 -14.80 -15.95 -6.79
CA ALA A 246 -16.26 -15.85 -6.76
C ALA A 246 -16.71 -14.60 -5.98
N LEU A 247 -16.15 -14.38 -4.80
CA LEU A 247 -16.48 -13.23 -3.96
C LEU A 247 -16.07 -11.92 -4.63
N ALA A 248 -14.88 -11.86 -5.26
CA ALA A 248 -14.44 -10.69 -6.02
C ALA A 248 -15.42 -10.33 -7.14
N ARG A 249 -15.91 -11.34 -7.88
CA ARG A 249 -16.91 -11.14 -8.95
C ARG A 249 -18.21 -10.61 -8.41
N SER A 250 -18.69 -11.14 -7.32
CA SER A 250 -19.93 -10.74 -6.70
C SER A 250 -19.86 -9.31 -6.14
N LEU A 251 -18.86 -9.02 -5.33
CA LEU A 251 -18.66 -7.69 -4.73
C LEU A 251 -18.46 -6.59 -5.79
N THR A 252 -17.72 -6.87 -6.86
CA THR A 252 -17.51 -5.88 -7.92
C THR A 252 -18.69 -5.72 -8.87
N ALA A 253 -19.64 -6.70 -8.88
CA ALA A 253 -20.91 -6.59 -9.59
C ALA A 253 -21.95 -5.78 -8.82
N ALA A 254 -21.79 -5.59 -7.49
CA ALA A 254 -22.71 -4.83 -6.66
C ALA A 254 -22.76 -3.36 -7.09
N ARG A 255 -23.97 -2.84 -7.32
CA ARG A 255 -24.18 -1.49 -7.84
C ARG A 255 -25.40 -0.84 -7.21
N THR A 256 -25.34 0.49 -7.10
CA THR A 256 -26.50 1.34 -6.82
C THR A 256 -26.75 2.21 -8.05
N GLY A 257 -27.80 1.91 -8.81
CA GLY A 257 -27.99 2.45 -10.16
C GLY A 257 -26.84 2.04 -11.07
N ASP A 258 -26.21 2.99 -11.74
CA ASP A 258 -25.07 2.74 -12.63
C ASP A 258 -23.71 2.83 -11.93
N ARG A 259 -23.67 3.19 -10.65
CA ARG A 259 -22.43 3.34 -9.87
C ARG A 259 -22.10 2.04 -9.13
N PRO A 260 -20.86 1.50 -9.28
CA PRO A 260 -20.39 0.42 -8.42
C PRO A 260 -20.39 0.85 -6.96
N ASP A 261 -20.76 -0.06 -6.07
CA ASP A 261 -20.75 0.18 -4.62
C ASP A 261 -19.31 0.18 -4.08
N ILE A 262 -18.40 -0.59 -4.70
CA ILE A 262 -16.99 -0.76 -4.30
C ILE A 262 -16.08 -0.32 -5.46
N ASP A 263 -15.01 0.45 -5.17
CA ASP A 263 -14.08 0.98 -6.17
C ASP A 263 -12.74 0.27 -6.23
N LEU A 264 -12.32 -0.37 -5.13
CA LEU A 264 -11.06 -1.09 -5.02
C LEU A 264 -11.17 -2.17 -3.96
N ILE A 265 -10.65 -3.38 -4.27
CA ILE A 265 -10.50 -4.47 -3.30
C ILE A 265 -9.01 -4.73 -3.08
N LEU A 266 -8.60 -4.82 -1.80
CA LEU A 266 -7.23 -5.07 -1.36
C LEU A 266 -7.19 -6.37 -0.56
N GLY A 267 -6.49 -7.37 -1.06
CA GLY A 267 -6.38 -8.71 -0.45
C GLY A 267 -5.06 -8.92 0.30
N THR A 268 -5.17 -9.67 1.39
CA THR A 268 -4.10 -10.07 2.31
C THR A 268 -4.32 -11.52 2.78
N HIS A 269 -3.52 -12.07 3.68
CA HIS A 269 -3.61 -13.42 4.25
C HIS A 269 -2.80 -14.50 3.54
N ALA A 270 -2.70 -14.49 2.22
CA ALA A 270 -2.03 -15.58 1.49
C ALA A 270 -0.52 -15.70 1.80
N HIS A 271 0.08 -14.73 2.50
CA HIS A 271 1.51 -14.58 2.81
C HIS A 271 2.42 -14.53 1.59
N VAL A 272 1.87 -14.62 0.40
CA VAL A 272 2.58 -14.50 -0.88
C VAL A 272 1.87 -13.50 -1.78
N PRO A 273 2.57 -12.82 -2.69
CA PRO A 273 1.89 -12.04 -3.73
C PRO A 273 0.99 -12.93 -4.57
N GLN A 274 -0.22 -12.46 -4.82
CA GLN A 274 -1.16 -13.05 -5.77
C GLN A 274 -1.46 -12.08 -6.92
N ALA A 275 -2.25 -12.53 -7.89
CA ALA A 275 -2.60 -11.73 -9.04
C ALA A 275 -3.33 -10.43 -8.69
N TYR A 276 -3.15 -9.42 -9.51
CA TYR A 276 -4.04 -8.27 -9.63
C TYR A 276 -4.94 -8.50 -10.85
N GLU A 277 -6.21 -8.13 -10.75
CA GLU A 277 -7.17 -8.31 -11.83
C GLU A 277 -8.17 -7.15 -11.87
N LYS A 278 -8.64 -6.80 -13.06
CA LYS A 278 -9.72 -5.82 -13.21
C LYS A 278 -11.04 -6.53 -13.45
N VAL A 279 -11.82 -6.72 -12.38
CA VAL A 279 -13.09 -7.46 -12.39
C VAL A 279 -14.27 -6.47 -12.44
N ASN A 280 -15.16 -6.61 -13.43
CA ASN A 280 -16.30 -5.71 -13.63
C ASN A 280 -15.91 -4.20 -13.64
N GLY A 281 -14.68 -3.89 -14.08
CA GLY A 281 -14.15 -2.52 -14.12
C GLY A 281 -13.61 -2.00 -12.79
N THR A 282 -13.54 -2.85 -11.74
CA THR A 282 -12.95 -2.54 -10.43
C THR A 282 -11.64 -3.32 -10.28
N TRP A 283 -10.59 -2.67 -9.79
CA TRP A 283 -9.34 -3.34 -9.48
C TRP A 283 -9.48 -4.20 -8.22
N VAL A 284 -9.02 -5.42 -8.33
CA VAL A 284 -8.92 -6.41 -7.24
C VAL A 284 -7.46 -6.83 -7.12
N VAL A 285 -6.91 -6.65 -5.94
CA VAL A 285 -5.65 -7.24 -5.52
C VAL A 285 -6.01 -8.47 -4.71
N TYR A 286 -5.65 -9.66 -5.16
CA TYR A 286 -6.02 -10.88 -4.44
C TYR A 286 -5.15 -11.11 -3.20
N GLY A 287 -3.85 -10.84 -3.29
CA GLY A 287 -2.91 -10.92 -2.19
C GLY A 287 -1.69 -10.02 -2.41
N MET A 288 -1.32 -9.25 -1.38
CA MET A 288 -0.16 -8.36 -1.45
C MET A 288 1.13 -8.98 -0.89
N GLY A 289 1.03 -10.14 -0.20
CA GLY A 289 2.15 -10.77 0.51
C GLY A 289 2.59 -10.01 1.76
N ASP A 290 3.62 -10.49 2.42
CA ASP A 290 4.07 -9.93 3.70
C ASP A 290 5.04 -8.77 3.50
N GLN A 291 4.66 -7.60 3.99
CA GLN A 291 5.56 -6.44 3.99
C GLN A 291 6.63 -6.56 5.09
N ILE A 292 6.25 -7.08 6.25
CA ILE A 292 7.15 -7.41 7.35
C ILE A 292 6.78 -8.79 7.88
N ALA A 293 7.70 -9.73 7.79
CA ALA A 293 7.56 -11.05 8.40
C ALA A 293 8.95 -11.58 8.80
N GLY A 294 8.98 -12.50 9.75
CA GLY A 294 10.20 -13.24 10.09
C GLY A 294 10.59 -14.24 9.02
N GLU A 295 11.38 -15.25 9.41
CA GLU A 295 11.58 -16.39 8.56
C GLU A 295 10.27 -17.17 8.44
N MET A 296 9.75 -17.25 7.23
CA MET A 296 8.44 -17.84 6.97
C MET A 296 8.55 -19.34 6.70
N VAL A 297 7.65 -20.08 7.35
CA VAL A 297 7.53 -21.54 7.24
C VAL A 297 6.12 -21.87 6.76
N ASN A 298 6.03 -22.63 5.66
CA ASN A 298 4.74 -22.98 5.06
C ASN A 298 4.03 -24.14 5.83
N ASP A 299 2.82 -24.49 5.40
CA ASP A 299 1.99 -25.54 6.01
C ASP A 299 2.65 -26.93 6.09
N GLN A 300 3.69 -27.15 5.31
CA GLN A 300 4.49 -28.39 5.32
C GLN A 300 5.64 -28.35 6.34
N GLY A 301 5.77 -27.24 7.08
CA GLY A 301 6.87 -27.03 8.01
C GLY A 301 8.22 -26.74 7.32
N VAL A 302 8.19 -26.30 6.06
CA VAL A 302 9.37 -25.99 5.26
C VAL A 302 9.53 -24.48 5.14
N ARG A 303 10.76 -23.98 5.32
CA ARG A 303 11.09 -22.59 5.05
C ARG A 303 10.75 -22.23 3.61
N ASP A 304 9.90 -21.22 3.45
CA ASP A 304 9.47 -20.76 2.14
C ASP A 304 9.75 -19.25 1.99
N PRO A 305 10.77 -18.87 1.22
CA PRO A 305 11.17 -17.47 1.08
C PRO A 305 10.13 -16.63 0.29
N ARG A 306 9.09 -17.27 -0.28
CA ARG A 306 7.99 -16.54 -0.91
C ARG A 306 7.20 -15.71 0.11
N GLY A 307 7.12 -16.17 1.37
CA GLY A 307 6.48 -15.44 2.46
C GLY A 307 7.21 -14.17 2.90
N ASN A 308 8.35 -13.86 2.31
CA ASN A 308 9.03 -12.57 2.48
C ASN A 308 8.93 -11.68 1.24
N GLN A 309 8.13 -12.07 0.24
CA GLN A 309 7.89 -11.32 -0.99
C GLN A 309 6.55 -10.59 -0.89
N SER A 310 6.52 -9.34 -1.33
CA SER A 310 5.30 -8.54 -1.30
C SER A 310 5.23 -7.52 -2.41
N THR A 311 4.12 -6.82 -2.46
CA THR A 311 3.90 -5.70 -3.35
C THR A 311 3.31 -4.51 -2.61
N ILE A 312 3.63 -3.30 -3.06
CA ILE A 312 2.81 -2.12 -2.80
C ILE A 312 1.99 -1.85 -4.05
N GLY A 313 0.66 -1.91 -3.93
CA GLY A 313 -0.26 -1.45 -4.97
C GLY A 313 -0.34 0.08 -4.97
N ARG A 314 -0.36 0.71 -6.15
CA ARG A 314 -0.50 2.17 -6.30
C ARG A 314 -1.54 2.49 -7.36
N PHE A 315 -2.57 3.24 -6.97
CA PHE A 315 -3.72 3.56 -7.79
C PHE A 315 -3.95 5.06 -7.82
N THR A 316 -3.98 5.66 -9.02
CA THR A 316 -4.35 7.07 -9.19
C THR A 316 -5.83 7.16 -9.54
N PHE A 317 -6.58 7.80 -8.68
CA PHE A 317 -8.01 8.06 -8.86
C PHE A 317 -8.21 9.46 -9.43
N ALA A 318 -8.90 9.56 -10.56
CA ALA A 318 -9.36 10.82 -11.11
C ALA A 318 -10.82 11.07 -10.72
N PRO A 319 -11.18 12.34 -10.43
CA PRO A 319 -12.56 12.70 -10.13
C PRO A 319 -13.45 12.48 -11.36
N PRO A 320 -14.76 12.27 -11.15
CA PRO A 320 -15.72 12.22 -12.24
C PRO A 320 -15.89 13.59 -12.91
N ASP A 321 -16.23 13.56 -14.19
CA ASP A 321 -16.54 14.76 -14.97
C ASP A 321 -17.84 15.43 -14.49
N ARG A 322 -18.76 14.64 -13.93
CA ARG A 322 -20.06 15.08 -13.40
C ARG A 322 -20.25 14.61 -11.97
N ALA A 323 -20.90 15.44 -11.16
CA ALA A 323 -21.26 15.09 -9.79
C ALA A 323 -22.13 13.80 -9.77
N GLY A 324 -21.81 12.88 -8.86
CA GLY A 324 -22.52 11.62 -8.71
C GLY A 324 -22.00 10.46 -9.58
N GLU A 325 -21.14 10.73 -10.55
CA GLU A 325 -20.46 9.66 -11.30
C GLU A 325 -19.31 9.05 -10.47
N ARG A 326 -18.78 7.92 -10.95
CA ARG A 326 -17.69 7.17 -10.30
C ARG A 326 -16.35 7.86 -10.46
N TRP A 327 -15.57 7.93 -9.39
CA TRP A 327 -14.12 8.15 -9.48
C TRP A 327 -13.48 6.96 -10.23
N LYS A 328 -12.52 7.24 -11.11
CA LYS A 328 -11.92 6.23 -11.98
C LYS A 328 -10.45 6.06 -11.67
N VAL A 329 -10.01 4.81 -11.57
CA VAL A 329 -8.57 4.52 -11.56
C VAL A 329 -8.04 4.74 -12.97
N THR A 330 -7.21 5.76 -13.12
CA THR A 330 -6.59 6.15 -14.41
C THR A 330 -5.17 5.60 -14.57
N LYS A 331 -4.53 5.22 -13.45
CA LYS A 331 -3.23 4.56 -13.44
C LYS A 331 -3.21 3.53 -12.33
N ALA A 332 -2.79 2.33 -12.64
CA ALA A 332 -2.58 1.25 -11.68
C ALA A 332 -1.14 0.74 -11.80
N GLU A 333 -0.47 0.61 -10.67
CA GLU A 333 0.92 0.17 -10.59
C GLU A 333 1.07 -0.81 -9.41
N PHE A 334 2.07 -1.69 -9.51
CA PHE A 334 2.57 -2.44 -8.37
C PHE A 334 4.08 -2.26 -8.22
N VAL A 335 4.57 -2.16 -7.00
CA VAL A 335 5.99 -2.06 -6.68
C VAL A 335 6.42 -3.32 -5.95
N PRO A 336 7.25 -4.18 -6.58
CA PRO A 336 7.68 -5.43 -5.97
C PRO A 336 8.66 -5.18 -4.84
N GLN A 337 8.45 -5.89 -3.72
CA GLN A 337 9.25 -5.77 -2.51
C GLN A 337 9.70 -7.14 -2.00
N LEU A 338 10.74 -7.13 -1.20
CA LEU A 338 11.25 -8.26 -0.43
C LEU A 338 11.52 -7.77 0.99
N PHE A 339 11.12 -8.52 1.99
CA PHE A 339 11.64 -8.34 3.33
C PHE A 339 12.92 -9.16 3.48
N ASP A 340 14.06 -8.47 3.53
CA ASP A 340 15.36 -9.09 3.82
C ASP A 340 15.40 -9.45 5.31
N VAL A 341 15.25 -10.72 5.61
CA VAL A 341 15.17 -11.25 6.98
C VAL A 341 16.48 -11.03 7.74
N ASP A 342 17.63 -11.22 7.06
CA ASP A 342 18.95 -11.07 7.67
C ASP A 342 19.25 -9.61 8.02
N ALA A 343 18.95 -8.71 7.10
CA ALA A 343 19.08 -7.28 7.33
C ALA A 343 17.95 -6.72 8.23
N GLY A 344 16.77 -7.38 8.27
CA GLY A 344 15.55 -6.89 8.91
C GLY A 344 15.01 -5.64 8.23
N ARG A 345 14.91 -5.64 6.89
CA ARG A 345 14.56 -4.44 6.11
C ARG A 345 13.68 -4.79 4.92
N VAL A 346 12.68 -3.95 4.69
CA VAL A 346 11.95 -3.93 3.41
C VAL A 346 12.87 -3.41 2.31
N VAL A 347 12.95 -4.13 1.21
CA VAL A 347 13.75 -3.80 0.03
C VAL A 347 12.82 -3.57 -1.16
N ASN A 348 12.87 -2.38 -1.76
CA ASN A 348 12.26 -2.13 -3.06
C ASN A 348 13.13 -2.78 -4.13
N LEU A 349 12.62 -3.82 -4.78
CA LEU A 349 13.42 -4.66 -5.67
C LEU A 349 13.89 -3.92 -6.92
N ASN A 350 13.07 -3.04 -7.50
CA ASN A 350 13.49 -2.26 -8.67
C ASN A 350 14.62 -1.29 -8.34
N ARG A 351 14.54 -0.62 -7.20
CA ARG A 351 15.59 0.26 -6.73
C ARG A 351 16.88 -0.51 -6.40
N ALA A 352 16.77 -1.64 -5.72
CA ALA A 352 17.92 -2.49 -5.40
C ALA A 352 18.64 -2.97 -6.67
N ILE A 353 17.89 -3.33 -7.74
CA ILE A 353 18.45 -3.69 -9.03
C ILE A 353 19.18 -2.51 -9.70
N ASP A 354 18.60 -1.32 -9.65
CA ASP A 354 19.23 -0.09 -10.17
C ASP A 354 20.54 0.23 -9.40
N GLU A 355 20.61 -0.14 -8.12
CA GLU A 355 21.79 -0.01 -7.25
C GLU A 355 22.78 -1.19 -7.38
N GLY A 356 22.48 -2.19 -8.21
CA GLY A 356 23.38 -3.31 -8.55
C GLY A 356 23.14 -4.62 -7.78
N ALA A 357 22.06 -4.73 -7.00
CA ALA A 357 21.73 -5.97 -6.29
C ALA A 357 21.24 -7.09 -7.24
N ASP A 358 21.62 -8.32 -6.96
CA ASP A 358 21.19 -9.52 -7.72
C ASP A 358 19.88 -10.09 -7.18
N VAL A 359 18.79 -9.35 -7.39
CA VAL A 359 17.42 -9.74 -6.95
C VAL A 359 16.41 -9.79 -8.11
N ARG A 360 16.91 -9.86 -9.36
CA ARG A 360 16.07 -9.89 -10.56
C ARG A 360 15.12 -11.08 -10.60
N ALA A 361 15.60 -12.27 -10.22
CA ALA A 361 14.78 -13.48 -10.25
C ALA A 361 13.56 -13.36 -9.30
N VAL A 362 13.75 -12.79 -8.11
CA VAL A 362 12.66 -12.54 -7.15
C VAL A 362 11.68 -11.52 -7.71
N ARG A 363 12.18 -10.39 -8.23
CA ARG A 363 11.36 -9.36 -8.86
C ARG A 363 10.53 -9.92 -10.02
N ASP A 364 11.16 -10.73 -10.90
CA ASP A 364 10.50 -11.28 -12.09
C ASP A 364 9.42 -12.30 -11.70
N ARG A 365 9.69 -13.15 -10.69
CA ARG A 365 8.67 -14.04 -10.12
C ARG A 365 7.44 -13.25 -9.63
N ILE A 366 7.64 -12.22 -8.82
CA ILE A 366 6.53 -11.38 -8.32
C ILE A 366 5.75 -10.78 -9.49
N ARG A 367 6.46 -10.24 -10.51
CA ARG A 367 5.82 -9.71 -11.72
C ARG A 367 4.94 -10.76 -12.41
N ASP A 368 5.47 -11.96 -12.61
CA ASP A 368 4.78 -13.02 -13.34
C ASP A 368 3.50 -13.46 -12.61
N VAL A 369 3.56 -13.57 -11.28
CA VAL A 369 2.39 -13.85 -10.44
C VAL A 369 1.37 -12.70 -10.49
N VAL A 370 1.80 -11.47 -10.27
CA VAL A 370 0.90 -10.31 -10.25
C VAL A 370 0.17 -10.12 -11.59
N LEU A 371 0.82 -10.44 -12.70
CA LEU A 371 0.27 -10.28 -14.05
C LEU A 371 -0.43 -11.54 -14.60
N SER A 372 -0.48 -12.65 -13.84
CA SER A 372 -0.95 -13.96 -14.32
C SER A 372 -2.40 -13.96 -14.80
N ARG A 373 -3.25 -13.03 -14.34
CA ARG A 373 -4.66 -12.91 -14.73
C ARG A 373 -4.96 -11.77 -15.70
N GLY A 374 -3.96 -11.37 -16.48
CA GLY A 374 -4.15 -10.46 -17.61
C GLY A 374 -4.16 -8.97 -17.28
N ALA A 375 -3.81 -8.58 -16.05
CA ALA A 375 -3.83 -7.18 -15.58
C ALA A 375 -2.99 -6.22 -16.44
N ALA A 376 -1.94 -6.71 -17.13
CA ALA A 376 -1.15 -5.91 -18.06
C ALA A 376 -2.00 -5.38 -19.23
N GLY A 377 -2.96 -6.18 -19.72
CA GLY A 377 -3.92 -5.79 -20.77
C GLY A 377 -4.88 -4.68 -20.30
N ASP A 378 -5.14 -4.60 -18.98
CA ASP A 378 -5.95 -3.57 -18.34
C ASP A 378 -5.15 -2.34 -17.90
N GLY A 379 -3.85 -2.30 -18.21
CA GLY A 379 -2.97 -1.16 -17.95
C GLY A 379 -2.25 -1.19 -16.62
N LEU A 380 -2.18 -2.34 -15.91
CA LEU A 380 -1.31 -2.49 -14.74
C LEU A 380 0.16 -2.48 -15.17
N VAL A 381 0.96 -1.66 -14.55
CA VAL A 381 2.41 -1.59 -14.82
C VAL A 381 3.23 -1.78 -13.54
N MET A 382 4.44 -2.30 -13.71
CA MET A 382 5.39 -2.36 -12.60
C MET A 382 6.01 -0.99 -12.39
N GLY A 383 5.80 -0.43 -11.18
CA GLY A 383 6.31 0.87 -10.74
C GLY A 383 7.71 0.79 -10.11
N LYS A 384 8.25 1.96 -9.80
CA LYS A 384 9.52 2.13 -9.05
C LYS A 384 9.28 2.54 -7.61
#